data_d1b689f65edc2b390e1313206964c4ad
#
_entry.id   d1b689f65edc2b390e1313206964c4ad
#
_cell.length_a   1.000
_cell.length_b   1.000
_cell.length_c   1.000
_cell.angle_alpha   90.00
_cell.angle_beta   90.00
_cell.angle_gamma   90.00
#
_symmetry.space_group_name_H-M   'P 1'
#
loop_
_entity.id
_entity.type
_entity.pdbx_description
1 polymer ?
#
loop_
_entity_poly.entity_id
_entity_poly.type
_entity_poly.pdbx_seq_one_letter_code
_entity_poly.pdbx_strand_id
1 'polypeptide(L)'
;MRVFGTFPIFLLILFLLCFVSCVREDMEGCARYELHVRAVDADGNDLTGNGVLQKSDIYLFNEQGFVRMIPSEGFSDFSFGEDKDERLTLVAWGNLKEDTLITTEIAPGTSLKDAKLQLRQYTHGTHIPLTDLFYCRREIGEINTRGVEGTDITLVMERMVAGLSIRTRYLAERYLYNGEAYRFIVHCIGTEMDFMGEASGDGAGYEPASVTDAEGDVYAPLFHIFPTGEGQPLEIDVYRKDEKLFTITKDNELRPLYAPVGQQTNIDIDFRYAQVQVFVSVVPWGTVGQDVEM
;
A
#
# COMPACT_ATOMS: atom_id res chain seq x y z
N MET A 1 40.81 -68.81 -31.55
CA MET A 1 40.75 -67.37 -31.85
C MET A 1 39.60 -66.77 -31.02
N ARG A 2 39.98 -65.88 -30.07
CA ARG A 2 39.01 -65.28 -29.13
C ARG A 2 38.39 -64.06 -29.76
N VAL A 3 37.08 -64.08 -29.98
CA VAL A 3 36.26 -62.91 -30.33
C VAL A 3 35.55 -62.49 -29.05
N PHE A 4 36.27 -61.85 -28.17
CA PHE A 4 35.71 -61.20 -26.98
C PHE A 4 36.16 -59.74 -27.00
N GLY A 5 35.24 -58.77 -27.16
CA GLY A 5 35.63 -57.41 -26.82
C GLY A 5 34.78 -56.26 -27.40
N THR A 6 33.87 -56.48 -28.34
CA THR A 6 33.17 -55.34 -28.95
C THR A 6 31.74 -55.12 -28.45
N PHE A 7 31.11 -56.14 -27.86
CA PHE A 7 29.73 -56.05 -27.39
C PHE A 7 29.49 -55.10 -26.21
N PRO A 8 30.36 -55.07 -25.15
CA PRO A 8 30.17 -54.17 -24.04
C PRO A 8 30.39 -52.70 -24.38
N ILE A 9 31.25 -52.37 -25.35
CA ILE A 9 31.52 -51.01 -25.79
C ILE A 9 30.34 -50.44 -26.56
N PHE A 10 29.68 -51.21 -27.37
CA PHE A 10 28.49 -50.79 -28.13
C PHE A 10 27.30 -50.54 -27.21
N LEU A 11 27.13 -51.37 -26.17
CA LEU A 11 26.11 -51.17 -25.16
C LEU A 11 26.36 -49.91 -24.31
N LEU A 12 27.61 -49.60 -24.00
CA LEU A 12 27.98 -48.41 -23.26
C LEU A 12 27.74 -47.13 -24.07
N ILE A 13 28.04 -47.15 -25.39
CA ILE A 13 27.78 -46.01 -26.28
C ILE A 13 26.27 -45.83 -26.49
N LEU A 14 25.49 -46.89 -26.59
CA LEU A 14 24.02 -46.79 -26.70
C LEU A 14 23.40 -46.23 -25.42
N PHE A 15 23.96 -46.56 -24.25
CA PHE A 15 23.52 -46.05 -22.95
C PHE A 15 23.92 -44.56 -22.77
N LEU A 16 25.09 -44.15 -23.25
CA LEU A 16 25.46 -42.72 -23.26
C LEU A 16 24.60 -41.88 -24.22
N LEU A 17 24.13 -42.44 -25.34
CA LEU A 17 23.26 -41.73 -26.27
C LEU A 17 21.84 -41.51 -25.70
N CYS A 18 21.39 -42.33 -24.75
CA CYS A 18 20.12 -42.13 -24.06
C CYS A 18 20.12 -41.00 -23.06
N PHE A 19 21.29 -40.57 -22.58
CA PHE A 19 21.41 -39.40 -21.67
C PHE A 19 21.55 -38.06 -22.39
N VAL A 20 21.69 -38.04 -23.72
CA VAL A 20 21.70 -36.82 -24.55
C VAL A 20 20.31 -36.50 -25.11
N SER A 21 19.25 -37.07 -24.54
CA SER A 21 17.92 -36.54 -24.71
C SER A 21 17.88 -35.24 -23.94
N CYS A 22 18.37 -34.15 -24.54
CA CYS A 22 17.96 -32.83 -24.15
C CYS A 22 16.44 -32.83 -24.15
N VAL A 23 15.85 -32.80 -22.95
CA VAL A 23 14.50 -32.34 -22.77
C VAL A 23 14.56 -30.87 -23.22
N ARG A 24 14.37 -30.63 -24.51
CA ARG A 24 13.91 -29.32 -24.97
C ARG A 24 12.51 -29.20 -24.42
N GLU A 25 12.37 -28.61 -23.26
CA GLU A 25 11.09 -28.06 -22.86
C GLU A 25 10.65 -27.17 -24.00
N ASP A 26 9.51 -27.53 -24.56
CA ASP A 26 8.93 -26.80 -25.69
C ASP A 26 8.39 -25.49 -25.14
N MET A 27 9.28 -24.49 -25.05
CA MET A 27 8.98 -23.15 -24.53
C MET A 27 8.17 -22.31 -25.53
N GLU A 28 7.71 -22.92 -26.66
CA GLU A 28 6.93 -22.21 -27.70
C GLU A 28 5.58 -21.68 -27.16
N GLY A 29 5.07 -22.25 -26.09
CA GLY A 29 3.82 -21.83 -25.41
C GLY A 29 3.98 -20.70 -24.38
N CYS A 30 5.17 -20.50 -23.80
CA CYS A 30 5.38 -19.53 -22.72
C CYS A 30 5.82 -18.16 -23.22
N ALA A 31 5.20 -17.10 -22.70
CA ALA A 31 5.69 -15.73 -22.85
C ALA A 31 6.58 -15.39 -21.66
N ARG A 32 7.69 -14.68 -21.93
CA ARG A 32 8.52 -14.08 -20.90
C ARG A 32 8.13 -12.62 -20.75
N TYR A 33 7.91 -12.19 -19.51
CA TYR A 33 7.57 -10.82 -19.16
C TYR A 33 8.71 -10.22 -18.35
N GLU A 34 9.05 -8.98 -18.67
CA GLU A 34 9.97 -8.14 -17.90
C GLU A 34 9.16 -6.99 -17.30
N LEU A 35 9.16 -6.88 -15.97
CA LEU A 35 8.38 -5.89 -15.25
C LEU A 35 9.28 -4.81 -14.70
N HIS A 36 8.90 -3.57 -14.94
CA HIS A 36 9.53 -2.38 -14.38
C HIS A 36 8.53 -1.66 -13.50
N VAL A 37 8.91 -1.38 -12.26
CA VAL A 37 8.05 -0.67 -11.31
C VAL A 37 8.44 0.79 -11.26
N ARG A 38 7.45 1.66 -11.34
CA ARG A 38 7.61 3.11 -11.27
C ARG A 38 6.57 3.71 -10.33
N ALA A 39 7.00 4.40 -9.27
CA ALA A 39 6.12 5.16 -8.40
C ALA A 39 5.95 6.59 -8.93
N VAL A 40 4.72 7.12 -8.89
CA VAL A 40 4.40 8.48 -9.33
C VAL A 40 3.58 9.23 -8.27
N ASP A 41 3.66 10.57 -8.32
CA ASP A 41 2.74 11.44 -7.59
C ASP A 41 1.43 11.68 -8.38
N ALA A 42 0.53 12.49 -7.83
CA ALA A 42 -0.75 12.81 -8.45
C ALA A 42 -0.61 13.57 -9.79
N ASP A 43 0.52 14.22 -10.02
CA ASP A 43 0.85 14.95 -11.26
C ASP A 43 1.59 14.06 -12.28
N GLY A 44 1.87 12.80 -11.93
CA GLY A 44 2.59 11.83 -12.75
C GLY A 44 4.12 11.98 -12.72
N ASN A 45 4.68 12.78 -11.80
CA ASN A 45 6.12 12.91 -11.64
C ASN A 45 6.70 11.64 -11.01
N ASP A 46 7.86 11.24 -11.48
CA ASP A 46 8.55 10.03 -11.02
C ASP A 46 9.11 10.20 -9.61
N LEU A 47 8.68 9.36 -8.70
CA LEU A 47 9.12 9.29 -7.32
C LEU A 47 10.08 8.12 -7.05
N THR A 48 10.29 7.23 -8.01
CA THR A 48 11.02 5.97 -7.81
C THR A 48 12.45 6.22 -7.31
N GLY A 49 13.13 7.22 -7.89
CA GLY A 49 14.50 7.58 -7.53
C GLY A 49 14.66 8.31 -6.19
N ASN A 50 13.57 8.74 -5.55
CA ASN A 50 13.61 9.56 -4.33
C ASN A 50 13.62 8.73 -3.04
N GLY A 51 13.71 7.40 -3.13
CA GLY A 51 13.68 6.50 -1.97
C GLY A 51 12.31 6.38 -1.30
N VAL A 52 11.27 6.90 -1.94
CA VAL A 52 9.87 6.83 -1.46
C VAL A 52 9.34 5.41 -1.57
N LEU A 53 9.67 4.72 -2.67
CA LEU A 53 9.38 3.30 -2.84
C LEU A 53 10.59 2.47 -2.40
N GLN A 54 10.44 1.69 -1.33
CA GLN A 54 11.51 0.89 -0.73
C GLN A 54 11.41 -0.60 -1.06
N LYS A 55 10.18 -1.09 -1.26
CA LYS A 55 9.88 -2.48 -1.55
C LYS A 55 8.63 -2.56 -2.42
N SER A 56 8.59 -3.53 -3.33
CA SER A 56 7.41 -3.87 -4.12
C SER A 56 7.12 -5.35 -3.99
N ASP A 57 5.89 -5.69 -3.68
CA ASP A 57 5.36 -7.05 -3.68
C ASP A 57 4.38 -7.18 -4.85
N ILE A 58 4.66 -8.11 -5.78
CA ILE A 58 3.85 -8.30 -6.99
C ILE A 58 3.15 -9.65 -6.93
N TYR A 59 1.85 -9.61 -7.15
CA TYR A 59 0.94 -10.75 -7.12
C TYR A 59 0.36 -10.98 -8.52
N LEU A 60 0.42 -12.22 -8.97
CA LEU A 60 -0.11 -12.66 -10.25
C LEU A 60 -1.46 -13.33 -10.04
N PHE A 61 -2.45 -12.90 -10.82
CA PHE A 61 -3.79 -13.46 -10.86
C PHE A 61 -4.13 -13.83 -12.31
N ASN A 62 -4.99 -14.83 -12.47
CA ASN A 62 -5.65 -15.18 -13.72
C ASN A 62 -7.18 -15.20 -13.53
N GLU A 63 -7.94 -15.73 -14.49
CA GLU A 63 -9.40 -15.82 -14.40
C GLU A 63 -9.88 -16.73 -13.27
N GLN A 64 -9.06 -17.66 -12.79
CA GLN A 64 -9.35 -18.56 -11.68
C GLN A 64 -9.00 -17.95 -10.32
N GLY A 65 -8.29 -16.81 -10.28
CA GLY A 65 -7.86 -16.11 -9.08
C GLY A 65 -6.34 -16.03 -8.91
N PHE A 66 -5.87 -15.97 -7.67
CA PHE A 66 -4.45 -15.86 -7.35
C PHE A 66 -3.66 -17.08 -7.84
N VAL A 67 -2.58 -16.82 -8.55
CA VAL A 67 -1.65 -17.83 -9.05
C VAL A 67 -0.44 -17.93 -8.09
N ARG A 68 0.30 -16.85 -7.95
CA ARG A 68 1.53 -16.79 -7.12
C ARG A 68 2.02 -15.36 -6.94
N MET A 69 2.94 -15.17 -6.01
CA MET A 69 3.78 -13.98 -5.99
C MET A 69 4.92 -14.10 -7.01
N ILE A 70 5.29 -12.97 -7.60
CA ILE A 70 6.45 -12.88 -8.47
C ILE A 70 7.65 -12.55 -7.58
N PRO A 71 8.69 -13.43 -7.53
CA PRO A 71 9.90 -13.17 -6.76
C PRO A 71 10.61 -11.92 -7.29
N SER A 72 11.07 -11.06 -6.39
CA SER A 72 11.87 -9.89 -6.74
C SER A 72 13.33 -10.13 -6.44
N GLU A 73 14.20 -9.71 -7.35
CA GLU A 73 15.64 -9.59 -7.13
C GLU A 73 16.04 -8.18 -6.67
N GLY A 74 15.06 -7.27 -6.61
CA GLY A 74 15.19 -5.87 -6.24
C GLY A 74 13.83 -5.23 -5.99
N PHE A 75 13.75 -3.90 -5.97
CA PHE A 75 12.48 -3.21 -5.78
C PHE A 75 11.81 -2.78 -7.11
N SER A 76 12.52 -2.80 -8.23
CA SER A 76 12.04 -2.20 -9.49
C SER A 76 11.99 -3.15 -10.68
N ASP A 77 12.76 -4.25 -10.68
CA ASP A 77 12.90 -5.11 -11.85
C ASP A 77 12.56 -6.56 -11.51
N PHE A 78 11.65 -7.15 -12.28
CA PHE A 78 11.14 -8.50 -12.05
C PHE A 78 11.00 -9.22 -13.39
N SER A 79 11.10 -10.54 -13.39
CA SER A 79 10.78 -11.34 -14.58
C SER A 79 9.99 -12.58 -14.24
N PHE A 80 9.11 -12.99 -15.13
CA PHE A 80 8.34 -14.23 -14.98
C PHE A 80 7.93 -14.80 -16.37
N GLY A 81 7.57 -16.07 -16.38
CA GLY A 81 7.02 -16.75 -17.55
C GLY A 81 5.64 -17.32 -17.25
N GLU A 82 4.71 -17.16 -18.18
CA GLU A 82 3.36 -17.72 -18.11
C GLU A 82 2.86 -18.09 -19.52
N ASP A 83 1.73 -18.80 -19.57
CA ASP A 83 1.11 -19.20 -20.83
C ASP A 83 0.66 -17.95 -21.62
N LYS A 84 0.93 -17.95 -22.93
CA LYS A 84 0.63 -16.82 -23.82
C LYS A 84 -0.85 -16.53 -23.98
N ASP A 85 -1.68 -17.56 -23.85
CA ASP A 85 -3.11 -17.51 -24.13
C ASP A 85 -3.92 -17.17 -22.87
N GLU A 86 -3.25 -16.93 -21.72
CA GLU A 86 -3.90 -16.67 -20.45
C GLU A 86 -4.07 -15.15 -20.23
N ARG A 87 -5.26 -14.74 -19.77
CA ARG A 87 -5.49 -13.38 -19.28
C ARG A 87 -4.97 -13.26 -17.87
N LEU A 88 -4.02 -12.37 -17.69
CA LEU A 88 -3.34 -12.15 -16.42
C LEU A 88 -3.67 -10.79 -15.84
N THR A 89 -3.72 -10.71 -14.53
CA THR A 89 -3.79 -9.45 -13.78
C THR A 89 -2.62 -9.39 -12.82
N LEU A 90 -1.83 -8.34 -12.92
CA LEU A 90 -0.78 -8.02 -11.96
C LEU A 90 -1.32 -7.03 -10.94
N VAL A 91 -1.11 -7.33 -9.66
CA VAL A 91 -1.33 -6.40 -8.56
C VAL A 91 0.00 -6.16 -7.87
N ALA A 92 0.40 -4.90 -7.81
CA ALA A 92 1.63 -4.49 -7.13
C ALA A 92 1.30 -3.61 -5.93
N TRP A 93 1.87 -3.96 -4.78
CA TRP A 93 1.83 -3.17 -3.57
C TRP A 93 3.23 -2.69 -3.20
N GLY A 94 3.36 -1.38 -2.94
CA GLY A 94 4.61 -0.78 -2.51
C GLY A 94 4.59 -0.49 -1.01
N ASN A 95 5.73 -0.71 -0.35
CA ASN A 95 5.97 -0.40 1.05
C ASN A 95 5.05 -1.10 2.06
N LEU A 96 4.59 -2.33 1.74
CA LEU A 96 3.89 -3.14 2.74
C LEU A 96 4.79 -3.40 3.95
N LYS A 97 4.31 -3.11 5.15
CA LYS A 97 4.98 -3.39 6.41
C LYS A 97 4.08 -4.20 7.34
N GLU A 98 4.60 -5.30 7.82
CA GLU A 98 3.88 -6.24 8.70
C GLU A 98 3.54 -5.66 10.07
N ASP A 99 4.20 -4.60 10.51
CA ASP A 99 3.89 -3.91 11.77
C ASP A 99 2.62 -3.05 11.70
N THR A 100 2.20 -2.63 10.51
CA THR A 100 1.01 -1.81 10.28
C THR A 100 -0.12 -2.55 9.58
N LEU A 101 0.22 -3.49 8.68
CA LEU A 101 -0.73 -4.26 7.88
C LEU A 101 -0.46 -5.76 7.97
N ILE A 102 -1.53 -6.53 7.91
CA ILE A 102 -1.50 -7.98 7.75
C ILE A 102 -2.05 -8.30 6.37
N THR A 103 -1.25 -8.95 5.54
CA THR A 103 -1.77 -9.57 4.32
C THR A 103 -2.49 -10.85 4.74
N THR A 104 -3.76 -11.00 4.35
CA THR A 104 -4.47 -12.27 4.57
C THR A 104 -3.74 -13.39 3.82
N GLU A 105 -3.85 -14.63 4.31
CA GLU A 105 -3.32 -15.78 3.58
C GLU A 105 -4.03 -15.88 2.23
N ILE A 106 -3.26 -15.75 1.14
CA ILE A 106 -3.77 -15.80 -0.21
C ILE A 106 -3.43 -17.17 -0.79
N ALA A 107 -4.41 -18.06 -0.79
CA ALA A 107 -4.27 -19.38 -1.41
C ALA A 107 -4.48 -19.29 -2.95
N PRO A 108 -3.90 -20.22 -3.74
CA PRO A 108 -4.20 -20.30 -5.16
C PRO A 108 -5.71 -20.35 -5.42
N GLY A 109 -6.19 -19.53 -6.37
CA GLY A 109 -7.61 -19.41 -6.68
C GLY A 109 -8.37 -18.35 -5.85
N THR A 110 -7.73 -17.68 -4.89
CA THR A 110 -8.33 -16.53 -4.16
C THR A 110 -8.61 -15.40 -5.14
N SER A 111 -9.83 -14.86 -5.15
CA SER A 111 -10.18 -13.74 -6.02
C SER A 111 -9.50 -12.43 -5.58
N LEU A 112 -9.38 -11.46 -6.50
CA LEU A 112 -8.86 -10.12 -6.18
C LEU A 112 -9.64 -9.44 -5.04
N LYS A 113 -10.93 -9.71 -4.93
CA LYS A 113 -11.81 -9.14 -3.93
C LYS A 113 -11.66 -9.80 -2.55
N ASP A 114 -11.31 -11.09 -2.54
CA ASP A 114 -11.14 -11.86 -1.30
C ASP A 114 -9.70 -11.76 -0.75
N ALA A 115 -8.72 -11.45 -1.61
CA ALA A 115 -7.38 -11.10 -1.18
C ALA A 115 -7.40 -9.72 -0.52
N LYS A 116 -6.92 -9.61 0.73
CA LYS A 116 -7.06 -8.38 1.53
C LYS A 116 -5.81 -8.03 2.30
N LEU A 117 -5.61 -6.73 2.47
CA LEU A 117 -4.75 -6.14 3.49
C LEU A 117 -5.63 -5.73 4.66
N GLN A 118 -5.26 -6.09 5.88
CA GLN A 118 -5.98 -5.74 7.11
C GLN A 118 -5.12 -4.86 7.99
N LEU A 119 -5.71 -3.82 8.59
CA LEU A 119 -5.03 -2.99 9.57
C LEU A 119 -4.67 -3.84 10.79
N ARG A 120 -3.41 -3.72 11.23
CA ARG A 120 -2.99 -4.35 12.48
C ARG A 120 -3.57 -3.59 13.66
N GLN A 121 -4.31 -4.31 14.49
CA GLN A 121 -4.85 -3.76 15.73
C GLN A 121 -3.73 -3.48 16.73
N TYR A 122 -3.79 -2.33 17.35
CA TYR A 122 -2.93 -1.87 18.43
C TYR A 122 -3.65 -2.01 19.80
N THR A 123 -3.12 -1.39 20.84
CA THR A 123 -3.73 -1.38 22.17
C THR A 123 -5.12 -0.70 22.15
N HIS A 124 -6.02 -1.16 22.97
CA HIS A 124 -7.36 -0.57 23.16
C HIS A 124 -8.27 -0.52 21.92
N GLY A 125 -8.00 -1.36 20.90
CA GLY A 125 -8.84 -1.43 19.70
C GLY A 125 -8.54 -0.36 18.66
N THR A 126 -7.48 0.43 18.85
CA THR A 126 -6.98 1.37 17.84
C THR A 126 -6.03 0.67 16.86
N HIS A 127 -5.64 1.40 15.81
CA HIS A 127 -4.72 0.93 14.76
C HIS A 127 -3.53 1.87 14.65
N ILE A 128 -2.39 1.32 14.30
CA ILE A 128 -1.19 2.09 13.98
C ILE A 128 -1.40 2.76 12.61
N PRO A 129 -1.01 4.05 12.44
CA PRO A 129 -0.99 4.68 11.13
C PRO A 129 -0.20 3.89 10.10
N LEU A 130 -0.63 3.97 8.86
CA LEU A 130 -0.03 3.24 7.75
C LEU A 130 1.35 3.79 7.35
N THR A 131 2.09 3.02 6.58
CA THR A 131 3.21 3.51 5.80
C THR A 131 2.71 4.21 4.54
N ASP A 132 3.60 4.88 3.79
CA ASP A 132 3.29 5.46 2.49
C ASP A 132 3.11 4.33 1.46
N LEU A 133 1.88 3.81 1.32
CA LEU A 133 1.55 2.69 0.45
C LEU A 133 1.37 3.13 -0.99
N PHE A 134 1.89 2.33 -1.91
CA PHE A 134 1.68 2.46 -3.34
C PHE A 134 0.95 1.25 -3.89
N TYR A 135 0.18 1.46 -4.94
CA TYR A 135 -0.64 0.43 -5.56
C TYR A 135 -0.70 0.58 -7.07
N CYS A 136 -0.72 -0.56 -7.76
CA CYS A 136 -1.03 -0.64 -9.17
C CYS A 136 -1.77 -1.95 -9.44
N ARG A 137 -2.80 -1.88 -10.28
CA ARG A 137 -3.43 -3.06 -10.90
C ARG A 137 -3.35 -2.92 -12.41
N ARG A 138 -2.81 -3.93 -13.07
CA ARG A 138 -2.70 -3.96 -14.51
C ARG A 138 -3.12 -5.29 -15.09
N GLU A 139 -4.05 -5.23 -16.03
CA GLU A 139 -4.46 -6.38 -16.81
C GLU A 139 -3.53 -6.57 -18.01
N ILE A 140 -3.11 -7.80 -18.24
CA ILE A 140 -2.30 -8.20 -19.38
C ILE A 140 -3.21 -9.08 -20.24
N GLY A 141 -3.54 -8.59 -21.43
CA GLY A 141 -4.32 -9.36 -22.41
C GLY A 141 -3.50 -10.44 -23.09
N GLU A 142 -4.17 -11.27 -23.89
CA GLU A 142 -3.54 -12.26 -24.77
C GLU A 142 -2.47 -11.62 -25.63
N ILE A 143 -1.23 -12.11 -25.55
CA ILE A 143 -0.12 -11.59 -26.35
C ILE A 143 -0.05 -12.38 -27.63
N ASN A 144 -0.57 -11.81 -28.71
CA ASN A 144 -0.41 -12.33 -30.07
C ASN A 144 1.04 -12.12 -30.60
N THR A 145 2.02 -12.64 -29.87
CA THR A 145 3.43 -12.52 -30.32
C THR A 145 3.92 -13.81 -30.95
N ARG A 146 3.91 -13.86 -32.26
CA ARG A 146 4.74 -14.80 -33.00
C ARG A 146 6.20 -14.33 -32.91
N GLY A 147 6.94 -14.85 -31.93
CA GLY A 147 8.41 -14.76 -31.92
C GLY A 147 9.04 -13.52 -31.31
N VAL A 148 8.44 -12.90 -30.27
CA VAL A 148 9.08 -11.78 -29.55
C VAL A 148 9.71 -12.30 -28.26
N GLU A 149 11.02 -12.10 -28.12
CA GLU A 149 11.77 -12.27 -26.88
C GLU A 149 11.37 -11.17 -25.89
N GLY A 150 10.62 -11.56 -24.84
CA GLY A 150 10.25 -10.69 -23.72
C GLY A 150 9.19 -9.63 -24.04
N THR A 151 8.28 -9.41 -23.13
CA THR A 151 7.33 -8.27 -23.16
C THR A 151 7.63 -7.37 -22.00
N ASP A 152 8.05 -6.15 -22.27
CA ASP A 152 8.31 -5.13 -21.26
C ASP A 152 7.00 -4.55 -20.74
N ILE A 153 6.80 -4.59 -19.44
CA ILE A 153 5.62 -4.05 -18.76
C ILE A 153 6.07 -3.08 -17.66
N THR A 154 5.63 -1.84 -17.75
CA THR A 154 5.82 -0.88 -16.66
C THR A 154 4.59 -0.84 -15.78
N LEU A 155 4.74 -1.14 -14.49
CA LEU A 155 3.74 -0.99 -13.47
C LEU A 155 3.86 0.41 -12.86
N VAL A 156 2.93 1.29 -13.20
CA VAL A 156 2.90 2.65 -12.65
C VAL A 156 2.08 2.59 -11.36
N MET A 157 2.75 2.77 -10.24
CA MET A 157 2.16 2.71 -8.91
C MET A 157 1.83 4.11 -8.40
N GLU A 158 0.62 4.30 -7.94
CA GLU A 158 0.15 5.54 -7.33
C GLU A 158 -0.02 5.37 -5.82
N ARG A 159 0.03 6.48 -5.07
CA ARG A 159 -0.26 6.42 -3.63
C ARG A 159 -1.68 5.95 -3.37
N MET A 160 -1.81 5.02 -2.42
CA MET A 160 -3.09 4.43 -2.02
C MET A 160 -3.49 4.85 -0.59
N VAL A 161 -2.79 5.78 0.00
CA VAL A 161 -3.07 6.35 1.32
C VAL A 161 -3.38 7.84 1.22
N ALA A 162 -4.03 8.36 2.26
CA ALA A 162 -4.17 9.78 2.51
C ALA A 162 -3.20 10.21 3.61
N GLY A 163 -2.57 11.36 3.45
CA GLY A 163 -1.79 12.01 4.50
C GLY A 163 -2.69 12.86 5.40
N LEU A 164 -2.45 12.83 6.69
CA LEU A 164 -3.15 13.64 7.65
C LEU A 164 -2.16 14.25 8.65
N SER A 165 -2.31 15.54 8.96
CA SER A 165 -1.65 16.18 10.08
C SER A 165 -2.68 16.92 10.93
N ILE A 166 -2.48 16.91 12.26
CA ILE A 166 -3.41 17.56 13.19
C ILE A 166 -2.60 18.43 14.12
N ARG A 167 -3.05 19.66 14.32
CA ARG A 167 -2.47 20.58 15.27
C ARG A 167 -3.57 21.23 16.12
N THR A 168 -3.33 21.35 17.41
CA THR A 168 -4.20 22.14 18.31
C THR A 168 -3.50 23.43 18.71
N ARG A 169 -4.28 24.45 19.03
CA ARG A 169 -3.81 25.71 19.65
C ARG A 169 -4.66 26.00 20.87
N TYR A 170 -4.02 26.41 21.96
CA TYR A 170 -4.67 26.80 23.24
C TYR A 170 -5.46 25.65 23.90
N LEU A 171 -5.10 24.41 23.59
CA LEU A 171 -5.75 23.24 24.18
C LEU A 171 -5.49 23.16 25.70
N ALA A 172 -4.25 23.36 26.09
CA ALA A 172 -3.80 23.32 27.49
C ALA A 172 -4.48 24.39 28.35
N GLU A 173 -4.67 25.59 27.83
CA GLU A 173 -5.34 26.69 28.54
C GLU A 173 -6.82 26.41 28.75
N ARG A 174 -7.48 25.90 27.70
CA ARG A 174 -8.92 25.57 27.78
C ARG A 174 -9.25 24.46 28.74
N TYR A 175 -8.42 23.41 28.76
CA TYR A 175 -8.66 22.20 29.55
C TYR A 175 -7.73 22.05 30.75
N LEU A 176 -7.01 23.14 31.13
CA LEU A 176 -6.16 23.19 32.31
C LEU A 176 -5.12 22.05 32.34
N TYR A 177 -4.08 22.22 31.55
CA TYR A 177 -3.00 21.23 31.44
C TYR A 177 -2.41 20.91 32.83
N ASN A 178 -2.40 19.62 33.17
CA ASN A 178 -1.92 19.10 34.46
C ASN A 178 -0.71 18.16 34.30
N GLY A 179 -0.06 18.16 33.15
CA GLY A 179 1.07 17.29 32.80
C GLY A 179 0.65 15.93 32.23
N GLU A 180 -0.63 15.67 32.04
CA GLU A 180 -1.10 14.45 31.40
C GLU A 180 -1.01 14.53 29.86
N ALA A 181 -0.63 13.42 29.21
CA ALA A 181 -0.50 13.38 27.77
C ALA A 181 -1.86 13.54 27.06
N TYR A 182 -1.88 14.35 26.03
CA TYR A 182 -2.99 14.40 25.06
C TYR A 182 -2.71 13.47 23.91
N ARG A 183 -3.78 12.93 23.30
CA ARG A 183 -3.71 12.09 22.11
C ARG A 183 -4.91 12.27 21.20
N PHE A 184 -4.74 11.91 19.94
CA PHE A 184 -5.80 11.89 18.95
C PHE A 184 -6.20 10.46 18.62
N ILE A 185 -7.50 10.24 18.36
CA ILE A 185 -7.99 9.06 17.67
C ILE A 185 -8.75 9.54 16.44
N VAL A 186 -8.31 9.10 15.27
CA VAL A 186 -8.93 9.44 14.00
C VAL A 186 -9.77 8.26 13.55
N HIS A 187 -11.08 8.46 13.51
CA HIS A 187 -12.03 7.45 13.05
C HIS A 187 -12.31 7.64 11.57
N CYS A 188 -12.25 6.55 10.82
CA CYS A 188 -12.65 6.48 9.43
C CYS A 188 -13.26 5.12 9.11
N ILE A 189 -13.85 4.97 7.94
CA ILE A 189 -14.42 3.71 7.47
C ILE A 189 -13.30 2.84 6.88
N GLY A 190 -13.37 1.54 7.22
CA GLY A 190 -12.55 0.50 6.63
C GLY A 190 -11.32 0.13 7.45
N THR A 191 -11.31 -1.14 7.87
CA THR A 191 -10.15 -1.80 8.48
C THR A 191 -9.41 -2.70 7.50
N GLU A 192 -9.93 -2.82 6.27
CA GLU A 192 -9.42 -3.69 5.23
C GLU A 192 -9.36 -2.96 3.89
N MET A 193 -8.45 -3.40 3.04
CA MET A 193 -8.39 -3.00 1.63
C MET A 193 -8.18 -4.25 0.78
N ASP A 194 -9.03 -4.45 -0.22
CA ASP A 194 -8.91 -5.59 -1.13
C ASP A 194 -7.88 -5.33 -2.24
N PHE A 195 -7.61 -6.36 -3.03
CA PHE A 195 -6.66 -6.26 -4.16
C PHE A 195 -7.27 -5.61 -5.41
N MET A 196 -8.54 -5.17 -5.34
CA MET A 196 -9.13 -4.23 -6.29
C MET A 196 -8.82 -2.77 -5.92
N GLY A 197 -8.30 -2.51 -4.69
CA GLY A 197 -8.03 -1.18 -4.15
C GLY A 197 -9.24 -0.56 -3.44
N GLU A 198 -10.23 -1.37 -3.04
CA GLU A 198 -11.43 -0.90 -2.36
C GLU A 198 -11.34 -1.12 -0.85
N ALA A 199 -11.57 -0.05 -0.08
CA ALA A 199 -11.61 -0.13 1.38
C ALA A 199 -12.93 -0.76 1.85
N SER A 200 -12.85 -1.60 2.88
CA SER A 200 -14.00 -2.31 3.46
C SER A 200 -13.75 -2.64 4.94
N GLY A 201 -14.70 -3.33 5.57
CA GLY A 201 -14.64 -3.71 6.98
C GLY A 201 -15.29 -2.67 7.90
N ASP A 202 -15.17 -2.90 9.20
CA ASP A 202 -15.68 -2.01 10.23
C ASP A 202 -14.88 -0.71 10.31
N GLY A 203 -15.39 0.27 11.08
CA GLY A 203 -14.68 1.54 11.26
C GLY A 203 -13.32 1.35 11.94
N ALA A 204 -12.29 2.02 11.42
CA ALA A 204 -10.95 2.07 11.98
C ALA A 204 -10.78 3.28 12.89
N GLY A 205 -10.08 3.13 14.01
CA GLY A 205 -9.60 4.22 14.83
C GLY A 205 -8.08 4.25 14.78
N TYR A 206 -7.47 5.24 14.09
CA TYR A 206 -6.02 5.41 14.07
C TYR A 206 -5.56 6.27 15.24
N GLU A 207 -4.51 5.82 15.92
CA GLU A 207 -3.87 6.56 17.00
C GLU A 207 -2.46 7.00 16.57
N PRO A 208 -2.32 8.22 15.99
CA PRO A 208 -1.02 8.73 15.59
C PRO A 208 -0.17 9.12 16.80
N ALA A 209 1.15 9.04 16.64
CA ALA A 209 2.07 9.60 17.61
C ALA A 209 1.80 11.11 17.77
N SER A 210 1.61 11.57 19.01
CA SER A 210 1.35 12.97 19.32
C SER A 210 2.49 13.57 20.11
N VAL A 211 2.79 14.84 19.85
CA VAL A 211 3.83 15.61 20.53
C VAL A 211 3.17 16.83 21.18
N THR A 212 3.55 17.12 22.40
CA THR A 212 3.14 18.34 23.10
C THR A 212 4.32 19.30 23.12
N ASP A 213 4.13 20.54 22.66
CA ASP A 213 5.15 21.56 22.69
C ASP A 213 5.27 22.24 24.07
N ALA A 214 6.16 23.24 24.17
CA ALA A 214 6.41 23.95 25.43
C ALA A 214 5.23 24.83 25.89
N GLU A 215 4.39 25.25 24.96
CA GLU A 215 3.19 26.05 25.16
C GLU A 215 1.99 25.17 25.57
N GLY A 216 2.12 23.83 25.48
CA GLY A 216 1.08 22.87 25.78
C GLY A 216 0.14 22.60 24.60
N ASP A 217 0.47 23.09 23.42
CA ASP A 217 -0.21 22.72 22.18
C ASP A 217 0.19 21.30 21.76
N VAL A 218 -0.74 20.58 21.16
CA VAL A 218 -0.54 19.19 20.77
C VAL A 218 -0.65 19.07 19.27
N TYR A 219 0.29 18.34 18.68
CA TYR A 219 0.24 18.04 17.26
C TYR A 219 0.57 16.58 16.96
N ALA A 220 -0.09 16.03 15.96
CA ALA A 220 0.28 14.81 15.30
C ALA A 220 0.92 15.18 13.95
N PRO A 221 2.25 14.99 13.77
CA PRO A 221 2.89 15.23 12.50
C PRO A 221 2.29 14.33 11.41
N LEU A 222 2.62 14.58 10.15
CA LEU A 222 2.10 13.82 9.02
C LEU A 222 2.14 12.31 9.27
N PHE A 223 0.99 11.68 9.18
CA PHE A 223 0.78 10.24 9.24
C PHE A 223 -0.19 9.79 8.15
N HIS A 224 -0.29 8.49 7.91
CA HIS A 224 -1.06 7.96 6.80
C HIS A 224 -2.22 7.09 7.30
N ILE A 225 -3.35 7.21 6.60
CA ILE A 225 -4.57 6.43 6.84
C ILE A 225 -5.12 5.91 5.51
N PHE A 226 -6.03 4.95 5.54
CA PHE A 226 -6.83 4.66 4.36
C PHE A 226 -7.63 5.90 3.94
N PRO A 227 -7.70 6.20 2.64
CA PRO A 227 -8.33 7.41 2.16
C PRO A 227 -9.83 7.42 2.46
N THR A 228 -10.39 8.61 2.62
CA THR A 228 -11.82 8.83 2.80
C THR A 228 -12.37 9.78 1.74
N GLY A 229 -13.66 9.66 1.43
CA GLY A 229 -14.35 10.49 0.46
C GLY A 229 -15.64 11.10 1.02
N GLU A 230 -16.37 11.83 0.17
CA GLU A 230 -17.57 12.58 0.58
C GLU A 230 -18.65 11.76 1.30
N GLY A 231 -18.76 10.47 1.00
CA GLY A 231 -19.69 9.57 1.68
C GLY A 231 -19.20 8.98 3.00
N GLN A 232 -17.93 9.22 3.35
CA GLN A 232 -17.24 8.56 4.45
C GLN A 232 -16.33 9.55 5.19
N PRO A 233 -16.92 10.52 5.93
CA PRO A 233 -16.15 11.55 6.60
C PRO A 233 -15.27 11.01 7.73
N LEU A 234 -14.24 11.79 8.08
CA LEU A 234 -13.43 11.57 9.26
C LEU A 234 -14.13 12.11 10.51
N GLU A 235 -13.82 11.46 11.63
CA GLU A 235 -14.10 11.99 12.96
C GLU A 235 -12.80 11.97 13.77
N ILE A 236 -12.51 13.05 14.49
CA ILE A 236 -11.29 13.18 15.30
C ILE A 236 -11.69 13.40 16.73
N ASP A 237 -11.35 12.44 17.58
CA ASP A 237 -11.44 12.56 19.01
C ASP A 237 -10.14 13.09 19.62
N VAL A 238 -10.26 14.08 20.49
CA VAL A 238 -9.16 14.60 21.31
C VAL A 238 -9.32 14.06 22.73
N TYR A 239 -8.30 13.37 23.21
CA TYR A 239 -8.26 12.78 24.53
C TYR A 239 -7.20 13.45 25.42
N ARG A 240 -7.48 13.51 26.71
CA ARG A 240 -6.50 13.69 27.77
C ARG A 240 -6.47 12.39 28.56
N LYS A 241 -5.38 11.63 28.47
CA LYS A 241 -5.30 10.27 29.01
C LYS A 241 -6.46 9.40 28.46
N ASP A 242 -7.41 9.00 29.30
CA ASP A 242 -8.56 8.19 28.93
C ASP A 242 -9.87 9.00 28.83
N GLU A 243 -9.83 10.28 29.15
CA GLU A 243 -10.98 11.19 29.06
C GLU A 243 -11.07 11.81 27.67
N LYS A 244 -12.19 11.54 26.96
CA LYS A 244 -12.49 12.22 25.71
C LYS A 244 -12.96 13.64 26.00
N LEU A 245 -12.19 14.62 25.51
CA LEU A 245 -12.46 16.04 25.74
C LEU A 245 -13.36 16.63 24.67
N PHE A 246 -13.13 16.24 23.41
CA PHE A 246 -13.79 16.85 22.27
C PHE A 246 -13.82 15.90 21.07
N THR A 247 -14.84 16.07 20.23
CA THR A 247 -14.98 15.36 18.95
C THR A 247 -15.15 16.39 17.84
N ILE A 248 -14.41 16.22 16.74
CA ILE A 248 -14.41 17.08 15.56
C ILE A 248 -14.90 16.27 14.37
N THR A 249 -15.96 16.73 13.72
CA THR A 249 -16.55 16.06 12.56
C THR A 249 -16.66 16.99 11.35
N LYS A 250 -16.48 18.31 11.55
CA LYS A 250 -16.69 19.35 10.54
C LYS A 250 -15.71 20.50 10.73
N ASP A 251 -15.45 21.20 9.63
CA ASP A 251 -14.73 22.46 9.65
C ASP A 251 -15.63 23.66 10.04
N ASN A 252 -15.05 24.88 10.02
CA ASN A 252 -15.77 26.12 10.34
C ASN A 252 -16.91 26.47 9.38
N GLU A 253 -16.88 25.91 8.17
CA GLU A 253 -17.94 26.08 7.16
C GLU A 253 -19.01 24.98 7.24
N LEU A 254 -18.94 24.15 8.29
CA LEU A 254 -19.82 22.99 8.53
C LEU A 254 -19.66 21.87 7.50
N ARG A 255 -18.56 21.84 6.74
CA ARG A 255 -18.24 20.78 5.80
C ARG A 255 -17.64 19.59 6.58
N PRO A 256 -18.05 18.36 6.27
CA PRO A 256 -17.43 17.16 6.85
C PRO A 256 -15.93 17.10 6.52
N LEU A 257 -15.17 16.46 7.40
CA LEU A 257 -13.73 16.28 7.21
C LEU A 257 -13.46 15.10 6.28
N TYR A 258 -12.48 15.25 5.37
CA TYR A 258 -12.04 14.20 4.46
C TYR A 258 -10.53 14.13 4.36
N ALA A 259 -10.03 12.97 3.99
CA ALA A 259 -8.64 12.76 3.62
C ALA A 259 -8.57 12.03 2.27
N PRO A 260 -8.49 12.76 1.14
CA PRO A 260 -8.48 12.18 -0.19
C PRO A 260 -7.21 11.37 -0.46
N VAL A 261 -7.32 10.34 -1.30
CA VAL A 261 -6.20 9.51 -1.73
C VAL A 261 -5.10 10.36 -2.39
N GLY A 262 -3.84 10.08 -2.07
CA GLY A 262 -2.69 10.74 -2.66
C GLY A 262 -2.54 12.23 -2.32
N GLN A 263 -3.32 12.74 -1.36
CA GLN A 263 -3.26 14.13 -0.91
C GLN A 263 -2.98 14.22 0.59
N GLN A 264 -2.56 15.40 1.04
CA GLN A 264 -2.33 15.70 2.44
C GLN A 264 -3.42 16.65 2.95
N THR A 265 -4.12 16.24 4.00
CA THR A 265 -5.10 17.05 4.73
C THR A 265 -4.47 17.55 6.02
N ASN A 266 -4.39 18.88 6.19
CA ASN A 266 -3.92 19.52 7.41
C ASN A 266 -5.11 20.08 8.17
N ILE A 267 -5.19 19.79 9.47
CA ILE A 267 -6.29 20.19 10.34
C ILE A 267 -5.73 20.97 11.53
N ASP A 268 -6.04 22.26 11.56
CA ASP A 268 -5.70 23.17 12.66
C ASP A 268 -6.95 23.42 13.54
N ILE A 269 -6.84 23.18 14.84
CA ILE A 269 -7.94 23.26 15.80
C ILE A 269 -7.59 24.35 16.83
N ASP A 270 -8.37 25.43 16.87
CA ASP A 270 -8.14 26.56 17.75
C ASP A 270 -9.18 26.58 18.89
N PHE A 271 -8.72 26.45 20.10
CA PHE A 271 -9.51 26.39 21.32
C PHE A 271 -9.66 27.75 22.05
N ARG A 272 -9.14 28.86 21.50
CA ARG A 272 -9.25 30.19 22.13
C ARG A 272 -10.67 30.68 22.31
N TYR A 273 -11.54 30.33 21.37
CA TYR A 273 -12.89 30.86 21.30
C TYR A 273 -13.89 30.00 22.06
N ALA A 274 -15.03 30.56 22.41
CA ALA A 274 -16.11 29.81 23.06
C ALA A 274 -16.57 28.63 22.20
N GLN A 275 -16.65 28.84 20.87
CA GLN A 275 -16.81 27.79 19.88
C GLN A 275 -15.44 27.46 19.29
N VAL A 276 -15.07 26.19 19.32
CA VAL A 276 -13.83 25.69 18.74
C VAL A 276 -13.82 25.98 17.24
N GLN A 277 -12.71 26.50 16.75
CA GLN A 277 -12.51 26.79 15.34
C GLN A 277 -11.69 25.66 14.71
N VAL A 278 -12.12 25.18 13.54
CA VAL A 278 -11.46 24.08 12.81
C VAL A 278 -11.16 24.54 11.39
N PHE A 279 -9.88 24.66 11.08
CA PHE A 279 -9.39 25.04 9.76
C PHE A 279 -8.84 23.81 9.06
N VAL A 280 -9.25 23.60 7.80
CA VAL A 280 -8.84 22.44 7.01
C VAL A 280 -8.24 22.93 5.71
N SER A 281 -7.06 22.44 5.37
CA SER A 281 -6.46 22.60 4.05
C SER A 281 -6.08 21.26 3.46
N VAL A 282 -6.44 21.05 2.20
CA VAL A 282 -6.05 19.87 1.43
C VAL A 282 -5.07 20.32 0.37
N VAL A 283 -3.88 19.72 0.37
CA VAL A 283 -2.79 20.08 -0.53
C VAL A 283 -2.25 18.86 -1.25
N PRO A 284 -1.67 19.02 -2.45
CA PRO A 284 -0.95 17.93 -3.11
C PRO A 284 0.15 17.39 -2.20
N TRP A 285 0.40 16.09 -2.30
CA TRP A 285 1.42 15.43 -1.51
C TRP A 285 2.82 16.00 -1.75
N GLY A 286 3.56 16.23 -0.67
CA GLY A 286 4.92 16.79 -0.75
C GLY A 286 4.98 18.31 -0.84
N THR A 287 3.84 19.00 -0.82
CA THR A 287 3.81 20.43 -0.64
C THR A 287 4.17 20.72 0.82
N VAL A 288 5.35 21.29 1.07
CA VAL A 288 5.70 21.79 2.39
C VAL A 288 4.71 22.91 2.69
N GLY A 289 3.83 22.70 3.66
CA GLY A 289 2.87 23.72 4.08
C GLY A 289 3.67 24.97 4.46
N GLN A 290 3.52 26.05 3.68
CA GLN A 290 3.92 27.36 4.17
C GLN A 290 3.03 27.61 5.38
N ASP A 291 3.64 27.79 6.55
CA ASP A 291 2.93 28.26 7.72
C ASP A 291 2.15 29.51 7.31
N VAL A 292 0.83 29.38 7.24
CA VAL A 292 -0.04 30.53 7.04
C VAL A 292 -0.02 31.25 8.38
N GLU A 293 0.93 32.18 8.53
CA GLU A 293 0.86 33.19 9.58
C GLU A 293 -0.43 33.99 9.33
N MET A 294 -1.42 33.77 10.16
CA MET A 294 -2.61 34.63 10.28
C MET A 294 -2.54 35.45 11.56
#